data_61faad0d4a66ad50e04073d323a21771
#
_entry.id   61faad0d4a66ad50e04073d323a21771
#
_cell.length_a   1.000
_cell.length_b   1.000
_cell.length_c   1.000
_cell.angle_alpha   90.00
_cell.angle_beta   90.00
_cell.angle_gamma   90.00
#
_symmetry.space_group_name_H-M   'P 1'
#
loop_
_entity.id
_entity.type
_entity.pdbx_description
1 polymer ?
#
loop_
_entity_poly.entity_id
_entity_poly.type
_entity_poly.pdbx_seq_one_letter_code
_entity_poly.pdbx_strand_id
1 'polypeptide(L)'
;MKKLLTLLLAAGMVVSAANGASAVEMKVSGSWLTSFSFTNNLYGEEGLVDYKKGDSDGSGHFNAAQRIRINFDMVASESLSGRVQLQAANGPTLEGNADEGKPKGYYSWGTSGVGGASKAVTARLAYLDWIIPSTDVLVRMGRQEVAMPSYTFNSPVLDDVIDGVMVSAPINDMVAVNLGWMRADAGISAWNRPYTAHDTQDLAYLSVDVTADGFKVSPWGMVGFVGSNSVDNPVIDVNEQGEKYLDATTHYYWAGIGGELTIFDPFRFTADFIYGGNDADGWGEEKGWYAALGAEMKTSFATPFVKGWYASGDDADSKERGALPEISGAFDASSIYFDANGLLSATIDNCSANSTWGVQAGVKDVSFIEDLTHALSVTYFQGTNNTDRLTTTDLRYRTGDPLDVNYMTTADSAWSIDFLSSYKLYQNLTANLLLSYLITDFDESIRPYGADGKVKFDNAFRGTMNFTYAF
;
A
#
# COMPACT_ATOMS: atom_id res chain seq x y z
N MET A 1 25.69 9.07 -18.05
CA MET A 1 25.33 7.75 -17.48
C MET A 1 26.49 6.75 -17.52
N LYS A 2 27.11 6.43 -18.66
CA LYS A 2 28.27 5.49 -18.70
C LYS A 2 29.39 5.85 -17.72
N LYS A 3 29.76 7.13 -17.59
CA LYS A 3 30.83 7.58 -16.69
C LYS A 3 30.48 7.44 -15.19
N LEU A 4 29.20 7.60 -14.80
CA LEU A 4 28.75 7.41 -13.41
C LEU A 4 28.74 5.94 -13.02
N LEU A 5 28.27 5.06 -13.93
CA LEU A 5 28.29 3.61 -13.74
C LEU A 5 29.72 3.08 -13.63
N THR A 6 30.63 3.58 -14.46
CA THR A 6 32.05 3.23 -14.42
C THR A 6 32.72 3.73 -13.13
N LEU A 7 32.32 4.90 -12.61
CA LEU A 7 32.83 5.44 -11.36
C LEU A 7 32.34 4.64 -10.14
N LEU A 8 31.09 4.21 -10.12
CA LEU A 8 30.53 3.37 -9.07
C LEU A 8 31.15 1.95 -9.08
N LEU A 9 31.34 1.36 -10.28
CA LEU A 9 32.06 0.10 -10.43
C LEU A 9 33.54 0.23 -10.02
N ALA A 10 34.19 1.33 -10.39
CA ALA A 10 35.58 1.58 -10.01
C ALA A 10 35.73 1.85 -8.49
N ALA A 11 34.77 2.54 -7.88
CA ALA A 11 34.76 2.78 -6.42
C ALA A 11 34.58 1.45 -5.65
N GLY A 12 33.68 0.56 -6.11
CA GLY A 12 33.52 -0.76 -5.52
C GLY A 12 34.77 -1.62 -5.59
N MET A 13 35.49 -1.60 -6.72
CA MET A 13 36.76 -2.33 -6.88
C MET A 13 37.90 -1.74 -6.05
N VAL A 14 37.93 -0.43 -5.83
CA VAL A 14 39.01 0.22 -5.04
C VAL A 14 38.83 -0.06 -3.54
N VAL A 15 37.60 -0.10 -3.04
CA VAL A 15 37.32 -0.42 -1.62
C VAL A 15 37.67 -1.88 -1.29
N SER A 16 37.46 -2.83 -2.22
CA SER A 16 37.83 -4.23 -2.03
C SER A 16 39.35 -4.47 -2.04
N ALA A 17 40.13 -3.64 -2.72
CA ALA A 17 41.58 -3.76 -2.80
C ALA A 17 42.33 -3.20 -1.55
N ALA A 18 41.68 -2.31 -0.76
CA ALA A 18 42.37 -1.58 0.31
C ALA A 18 42.43 -2.31 1.65
N ASN A 19 41.61 -3.34 1.91
CA ASN A 19 41.45 -3.92 3.27
C ASN A 19 41.71 -5.43 3.40
N GLY A 20 42.24 -6.13 2.40
CA GLY A 20 42.46 -7.59 2.48
C GLY A 20 41.19 -8.41 2.74
N ALA A 21 40.02 -7.79 2.65
CA ALA A 21 38.73 -8.44 2.71
C ALA A 21 38.47 -9.21 1.38
N SER A 22 37.83 -10.35 1.47
CA SER A 22 37.30 -11.07 0.31
C SER A 22 36.57 -10.06 -0.59
N ALA A 23 36.82 -10.12 -1.91
CA ALA A 23 36.19 -9.16 -2.83
C ALA A 23 34.66 -9.23 -2.68
N VAL A 24 34.05 -8.09 -2.35
CA VAL A 24 32.59 -7.98 -2.27
C VAL A 24 32.03 -8.21 -3.67
N GLU A 25 31.21 -9.23 -3.85
CA GLU A 25 30.50 -9.49 -5.09
C GLU A 25 29.38 -8.45 -5.24
N MET A 26 29.34 -7.73 -6.35
CA MET A 26 28.27 -6.80 -6.67
C MET A 26 27.41 -7.35 -7.81
N LYS A 27 26.11 -7.54 -7.54
CA LYS A 27 25.12 -7.90 -8.55
C LYS A 27 24.24 -6.71 -8.84
N VAL A 28 24.00 -6.43 -10.11
CA VAL A 28 23.09 -5.36 -10.55
C VAL A 28 21.92 -5.98 -11.27
N SER A 29 20.73 -5.66 -10.83
CA SER A 29 19.47 -6.06 -11.45
C SER A 29 18.49 -4.90 -11.40
N GLY A 30 17.40 -5.01 -12.14
CA GLY A 30 16.43 -3.95 -12.07
C GLY A 30 15.19 -4.17 -12.93
N SER A 31 14.34 -3.16 -12.91
CA SER A 31 13.16 -3.12 -13.77
C SER A 31 12.93 -1.71 -14.31
N TRP A 32 12.53 -1.66 -15.55
CA TRP A 32 12.05 -0.45 -16.19
C TRP A 32 10.62 -0.69 -16.65
N LEU A 33 9.71 0.05 -16.07
CA LEU A 33 8.30 0.02 -16.40
C LEU A 33 7.93 1.31 -17.11
N THR A 34 7.26 1.19 -18.27
CA THR A 34 6.65 2.31 -19.00
C THR A 34 5.16 2.03 -19.12
N SER A 35 4.33 3.03 -18.87
CA SER A 35 2.89 2.91 -18.89
C SER A 35 2.23 4.04 -19.65
N PHE A 36 1.13 3.67 -20.29
CA PHE A 36 0.20 4.56 -20.97
C PHE A 36 -1.18 4.28 -20.41
N SER A 37 -1.81 5.24 -19.76
CA SER A 37 -3.13 5.08 -19.19
C SER A 37 -4.08 6.15 -19.72
N PHE A 38 -5.31 5.73 -19.97
CA PHE A 38 -6.45 6.57 -20.24
C PHE A 38 -7.49 6.34 -19.14
N THR A 39 -7.94 7.41 -18.53
CA THR A 39 -8.97 7.39 -17.50
C THR A 39 -10.09 8.35 -17.85
N ASN A 40 -11.30 8.03 -17.43
CA ASN A 40 -12.44 8.90 -17.49
C ASN A 40 -13.10 8.95 -16.11
N ASN A 41 -13.48 10.13 -15.66
CA ASN A 41 -14.11 10.37 -14.35
C ASN A 41 -13.29 9.89 -13.12
N LEU A 42 -11.96 9.85 -13.19
CA LEU A 42 -11.11 9.48 -12.06
C LEU A 42 -10.36 10.67 -11.44
N TYR A 43 -10.20 11.77 -12.19
CA TYR A 43 -9.36 12.90 -11.76
C TYR A 43 -9.94 14.26 -12.09
N GLY A 44 -9.49 15.26 -11.32
CA GLY A 44 -9.74 16.67 -11.54
C GLY A 44 -10.91 17.17 -10.69
N GLU A 45 -11.25 18.47 -10.87
CA GLU A 45 -12.44 19.07 -10.24
C GLU A 45 -13.76 18.40 -10.71
N GLU A 46 -13.66 17.50 -11.69
CA GLU A 46 -14.73 16.77 -12.37
C GLU A 46 -14.47 15.24 -12.33
N GLY A 47 -13.80 14.72 -11.29
CA GLY A 47 -13.50 13.30 -11.11
C GLY A 47 -14.74 12.45 -10.80
N LEU A 48 -14.60 11.47 -9.90
CA LEU A 48 -15.74 10.70 -9.39
C LEU A 48 -16.79 11.57 -8.71
N VAL A 49 -16.37 12.74 -8.24
CA VAL A 49 -17.22 13.73 -7.56
C VAL A 49 -17.30 14.99 -8.41
N ASP A 50 -18.47 15.30 -8.97
CA ASP A 50 -18.73 16.55 -9.65
C ASP A 50 -19.24 17.60 -8.66
N TYR A 51 -18.42 18.63 -8.41
CA TYR A 51 -18.74 19.75 -7.50
C TYR A 51 -19.51 20.87 -8.20
N LYS A 52 -19.57 20.87 -9.50
CA LYS A 52 -20.21 21.95 -10.28
C LYS A 52 -21.37 21.42 -11.09
N LYS A 53 -22.50 22.02 -10.87
CA LYS A 53 -23.71 21.81 -11.63
C LYS A 53 -23.54 22.34 -13.06
N GLY A 54 -23.49 21.43 -13.99
CA GLY A 54 -23.67 21.71 -15.42
C GLY A 54 -22.43 21.52 -16.28
N ASP A 55 -22.55 20.60 -17.21
CA ASP A 55 -21.60 20.26 -18.27
C ASP A 55 -20.22 19.74 -17.77
N SER A 56 -20.22 18.66 -16.99
CA SER A 56 -19.08 17.77 -16.97
C SER A 56 -19.05 17.00 -18.29
N ASP A 57 -18.46 17.55 -19.32
CA ASP A 57 -17.85 16.76 -20.38
C ASP A 57 -16.80 15.91 -19.68
N GLY A 58 -17.16 14.69 -19.28
CA GLY A 58 -16.26 13.76 -18.59
C GLY A 58 -14.93 13.70 -19.32
N SER A 59 -14.00 14.56 -18.94
CA SER A 59 -12.77 14.77 -19.70
C SER A 59 -11.88 13.55 -19.48
N GLY A 60 -11.72 12.78 -20.54
CA GLY A 60 -10.79 11.68 -20.55
C GLY A 60 -9.36 12.20 -20.33
N HIS A 61 -8.64 11.67 -19.35
CA HIS A 61 -7.25 12.00 -19.10
C HIS A 61 -6.34 10.93 -19.66
N PHE A 62 -5.35 11.34 -20.46
CA PHE A 62 -4.27 10.48 -20.92
C PHE A 62 -3.02 10.79 -20.09
N ASN A 63 -2.41 9.76 -19.53
CA ASN A 63 -1.14 9.85 -18.83
C ASN A 63 -0.13 8.86 -19.40
N ALA A 64 1.11 9.32 -19.56
CA ALA A 64 2.25 8.48 -19.86
C ALA A 64 3.27 8.63 -18.74
N ALA A 65 3.72 7.51 -18.17
CA ALA A 65 4.61 7.52 -17.04
C ALA A 65 5.64 6.39 -17.12
N GLN A 66 6.69 6.49 -16.32
CA GLN A 66 7.70 5.42 -16.21
C GLN A 66 8.22 5.32 -14.78
N ARG A 67 8.73 4.13 -14.45
CA ARG A 67 9.45 3.86 -13.22
C ARG A 67 10.68 3.02 -13.53
N ILE A 68 11.82 3.44 -13.04
CA ILE A 68 13.06 2.68 -13.14
C ILE A 68 13.52 2.35 -11.73
N ARG A 69 13.71 1.07 -11.43
CA ARG A 69 14.31 0.59 -10.18
C ARG A 69 15.58 -0.17 -10.50
N ILE A 70 16.66 0.13 -9.80
CA ILE A 70 17.97 -0.52 -9.97
C ILE A 70 18.40 -1.03 -8.60
N ASN A 71 18.62 -2.33 -8.48
CA ASN A 71 19.15 -2.97 -7.28
C ASN A 71 20.66 -3.11 -7.41
N PHE A 72 21.37 -2.79 -6.35
CA PHE A 72 22.76 -3.08 -6.11
C PHE A 72 22.83 -4.05 -4.91
N ASP A 73 23.09 -5.32 -5.19
CA ASP A 73 23.29 -6.34 -4.17
C ASP A 73 24.78 -6.49 -3.90
N MET A 74 25.20 -6.22 -2.69
CA MET A 74 26.60 -6.30 -2.24
C MET A 74 26.74 -7.51 -1.30
N VAL A 75 27.40 -8.56 -1.78
CA VAL A 75 27.58 -9.81 -1.02
C VAL A 75 29.02 -9.88 -0.52
N ALA A 76 29.22 -9.70 0.78
CA ALA A 76 30.55 -9.79 1.40
C ALA A 76 30.87 -11.23 1.83
N SER A 77 29.87 -12.02 2.24
CA SER A 77 29.98 -13.43 2.61
C SER A 77 28.60 -14.09 2.55
N GLU A 78 28.52 -15.40 2.81
CA GLU A 78 27.23 -16.11 2.95
C GLU A 78 26.36 -15.56 4.09
N SER A 79 26.98 -14.93 5.10
CA SER A 79 26.29 -14.40 6.28
C SER A 79 26.18 -12.88 6.31
N LEU A 80 26.73 -12.16 5.32
CA LEU A 80 26.70 -10.70 5.30
C LEU A 80 26.49 -10.18 3.87
N SER A 81 25.36 -9.55 3.68
CA SER A 81 25.02 -8.89 2.42
C SER A 81 24.26 -7.58 2.65
N GLY A 82 24.11 -6.77 1.63
CA GLY A 82 23.31 -5.57 1.69
C GLY A 82 22.69 -5.26 0.34
N ARG A 83 21.58 -4.55 0.34
CA ARG A 83 20.90 -4.07 -0.87
C ARG A 83 20.66 -2.57 -0.80
N VAL A 84 20.96 -1.90 -1.90
CA VAL A 84 20.47 -0.55 -2.18
C VAL A 84 19.63 -0.61 -3.45
N GLN A 85 18.37 -0.17 -3.39
CA GLN A 85 17.52 0.00 -4.55
C GLN A 85 17.36 1.50 -4.81
N LEU A 86 17.83 1.93 -5.98
CA LEU A 86 17.57 3.28 -6.48
C LEU A 86 16.32 3.30 -7.34
N GLN A 87 15.49 4.31 -7.15
CA GLN A 87 14.27 4.53 -7.92
C GLN A 87 14.33 5.92 -8.57
N ALA A 88 14.19 5.96 -9.91
CA ALA A 88 13.94 7.20 -10.61
C ALA A 88 12.44 7.47 -10.64
N ALA A 89 12.03 8.51 -9.95
CA ALA A 89 10.64 8.89 -9.74
C ALA A 89 10.50 10.40 -9.53
N ASN A 90 9.27 10.92 -9.53
CA ASN A 90 9.02 12.23 -8.96
C ASN A 90 9.25 12.09 -7.44
N GLY A 91 10.34 12.66 -6.95
CA GLY A 91 10.58 12.77 -5.52
C GLY A 91 9.70 13.86 -4.91
N PRO A 92 9.54 13.88 -3.58
CA PRO A 92 8.98 15.03 -2.91
C PRO A 92 9.80 16.27 -3.33
N THR A 93 9.13 17.29 -3.77
CA THR A 93 9.79 18.59 -3.98
C THR A 93 10.32 19.03 -2.62
N LEU A 94 11.55 19.56 -2.55
CA LEU A 94 12.15 20.14 -1.34
C LEU A 94 11.31 21.30 -0.74
N GLU A 95 10.20 21.64 -1.34
CA GLU A 95 9.24 22.67 -0.95
C GLU A 95 7.96 22.04 -0.37
N GLY A 96 8.08 21.16 0.60
CA GLY A 96 7.04 20.89 1.61
C GLY A 96 5.62 20.47 1.18
N ASN A 97 5.33 20.37 -0.11
CA ASN A 97 4.06 19.83 -0.60
C ASN A 97 4.34 18.44 -1.15
N ALA A 98 4.19 17.42 -0.31
CA ALA A 98 3.84 16.10 -0.79
C ALA A 98 2.55 16.29 -1.61
N ASP A 99 2.62 16.14 -2.93
CA ASP A 99 1.43 15.99 -3.75
C ASP A 99 0.74 14.70 -3.27
N GLU A 100 -0.15 14.84 -2.32
CA GLU A 100 -1.08 13.81 -1.91
C GLU A 100 -1.81 13.35 -3.17
N GLY A 101 -1.82 12.05 -3.45
CA GLY A 101 -2.51 11.48 -4.61
C GLY A 101 -1.66 11.16 -5.84
N LYS A 102 -0.32 11.25 -5.78
CA LYS A 102 0.51 10.74 -6.89
C LYS A 102 1.02 9.33 -6.61
N PRO A 103 0.95 8.43 -7.61
CA PRO A 103 1.39 7.05 -7.44
C PRO A 103 2.82 7.01 -6.94
N LYS A 104 3.03 6.33 -5.82
CA LYS A 104 4.33 6.21 -5.15
C LYS A 104 5.40 5.75 -6.15
N GLY A 105 6.29 6.65 -6.52
CA GLY A 105 7.50 6.30 -7.25
C GLY A 105 7.43 6.28 -8.77
N TYR A 106 6.54 7.04 -9.40
CA TYR A 106 6.47 7.16 -10.85
C TYR A 106 6.92 8.53 -11.36
N TYR A 107 7.39 8.56 -12.59
CA TYR A 107 7.76 9.75 -13.32
C TYR A 107 6.82 9.95 -14.50
N SER A 108 5.95 10.95 -14.44
CA SER A 108 5.07 11.30 -15.57
C SER A 108 5.84 12.04 -16.66
N TRP A 109 5.62 11.65 -17.90
CA TRP A 109 6.27 12.28 -19.05
C TRP A 109 5.81 13.72 -19.19
N GLY A 110 6.73 14.58 -19.58
CA GLY A 110 6.47 16.01 -19.77
C GLY A 110 6.58 16.88 -18.51
N THR A 111 6.64 16.32 -17.31
CA THR A 111 6.73 17.10 -16.07
C THR A 111 8.01 17.94 -15.97
N SER A 112 9.08 17.58 -16.69
CA SER A 112 10.33 18.34 -16.75
C SER A 112 10.41 19.29 -17.96
N GLY A 113 9.41 19.25 -18.86
CA GLY A 113 9.42 20.00 -20.12
C GLY A 113 10.47 19.52 -21.12
N VAL A 114 10.56 20.21 -22.25
CA VAL A 114 11.55 19.92 -23.31
C VAL A 114 12.93 20.33 -22.82
N GLY A 115 13.90 19.39 -22.87
CA GLY A 115 15.28 19.63 -22.41
C GLY A 115 15.47 19.59 -20.90
N GLY A 116 14.40 19.41 -20.13
CA GLY A 116 14.49 19.26 -18.67
C GLY A 116 14.93 17.84 -18.26
N ALA A 117 15.44 17.72 -17.02
CA ALA A 117 15.81 16.44 -16.41
C ALA A 117 14.73 15.97 -15.41
N SER A 118 14.62 14.66 -15.18
CA SER A 118 13.76 14.16 -14.11
C SER A 118 14.23 14.66 -12.74
N LYS A 119 13.28 14.93 -11.84
CA LYS A 119 13.56 15.72 -10.63
C LYS A 119 14.27 14.95 -9.52
N ALA A 120 14.18 13.61 -9.46
CA ALA A 120 14.83 12.90 -8.36
C ALA A 120 15.21 11.44 -8.68
N VAL A 121 16.30 11.00 -8.07
CA VAL A 121 16.64 9.59 -7.86
C VAL A 121 16.67 9.40 -6.35
N THR A 122 15.83 8.50 -5.83
CA THR A 122 15.71 8.22 -4.40
C THR A 122 16.20 6.83 -4.08
N ALA A 123 16.70 6.62 -2.87
CA ALA A 123 16.94 5.29 -2.33
C ALA A 123 15.62 4.76 -1.76
N ARG A 124 14.98 3.83 -2.48
CA ARG A 124 13.75 3.20 -2.01
C ARG A 124 14.03 2.14 -0.96
N LEU A 125 15.05 1.30 -1.18
CA LEU A 125 15.51 0.32 -0.21
C LEU A 125 16.98 0.57 0.11
N ALA A 126 17.37 0.39 1.36
CA ALA A 126 18.75 0.46 1.81
C ALA A 126 18.89 -0.32 3.11
N TYR A 127 19.29 -1.59 3.04
CA TYR A 127 19.38 -2.46 4.20
C TYR A 127 20.58 -3.40 4.15
N LEU A 128 20.93 -3.88 5.33
CA LEU A 128 21.96 -4.88 5.58
C LEU A 128 21.28 -6.16 6.09
N ASP A 129 21.66 -7.30 5.53
CA ASP A 129 21.32 -8.64 6.00
C ASP A 129 22.54 -9.27 6.70
N TRP A 130 22.33 -9.68 7.95
CA TRP A 130 23.34 -10.39 8.73
C TRP A 130 22.75 -11.67 9.32
N ILE A 131 23.31 -12.80 8.91
CA ILE A 131 23.01 -14.09 9.55
C ILE A 131 23.97 -14.26 10.73
N ILE A 132 23.42 -14.45 11.93
CA ILE A 132 24.22 -14.62 13.14
C ILE A 132 25.08 -15.89 13.00
N PRO A 133 26.41 -15.81 13.19
CA PRO A 133 27.30 -16.94 12.99
C PRO A 133 26.90 -18.19 13.78
N SER A 134 26.92 -19.33 13.11
CA SER A 134 26.52 -20.65 13.63
C SER A 134 25.02 -20.78 13.97
N THR A 135 24.20 -19.93 13.40
CA THR A 135 22.73 -19.99 13.47
C THR A 135 22.13 -19.71 12.10
N ASP A 136 20.81 -19.94 11.96
CA ASP A 136 20.03 -19.53 10.78
C ASP A 136 19.24 -18.24 11.06
N VAL A 137 19.55 -17.51 12.13
CA VAL A 137 18.88 -16.28 12.51
C VAL A 137 19.35 -15.14 11.61
N LEU A 138 18.41 -14.59 10.84
CA LEU A 138 18.63 -13.43 9.98
C LEU A 138 18.25 -12.15 10.73
N VAL A 139 19.15 -11.18 10.73
CA VAL A 139 18.90 -9.81 11.19
C VAL A 139 18.99 -8.88 10.00
N ARG A 140 17.87 -8.24 9.60
CA ARG A 140 17.82 -7.21 8.57
C ARG A 140 17.69 -5.84 9.19
N MET A 141 18.54 -4.91 8.81
CA MET A 141 18.59 -3.55 9.38
C MET A 141 18.59 -2.51 8.26
N GLY A 142 17.71 -1.51 8.37
CA GLY A 142 17.60 -0.39 7.44
C GLY A 142 16.23 -0.29 6.78
N ARG A 143 16.18 0.44 5.66
CA ARG A 143 14.94 0.70 4.92
C ARG A 143 14.58 -0.50 4.04
N GLN A 144 13.46 -1.15 4.36
CA GLN A 144 13.06 -2.44 3.81
C GLN A 144 11.55 -2.53 3.61
N GLU A 145 11.12 -3.45 2.75
CA GLU A 145 9.70 -3.80 2.60
C GLU A 145 9.28 -4.67 3.79
N VAL A 146 8.16 -4.30 4.42
CA VAL A 146 7.53 -5.06 5.51
C VAL A 146 6.04 -5.14 5.26
N ALA A 147 5.50 -6.35 5.29
CA ALA A 147 4.06 -6.61 5.20
C ALA A 147 3.61 -7.45 6.40
N MET A 148 2.47 -7.08 6.98
CA MET A 148 1.83 -7.93 8.00
C MET A 148 1.23 -9.17 7.33
N PRO A 149 1.27 -10.35 7.98
CA PRO A 149 0.72 -11.56 7.40
C PRO A 149 -0.74 -11.42 6.97
N SER A 150 -0.99 -11.62 5.68
CA SER A 150 -2.30 -11.66 5.05
C SER A 150 -2.26 -12.62 3.86
N TYR A 151 -3.29 -13.45 3.69
CA TYR A 151 -3.29 -14.57 2.73
C TYR A 151 -4.39 -14.46 1.68
N THR A 152 -5.42 -13.65 1.94
CA THR A 152 -6.57 -13.48 1.03
C THR A 152 -6.39 -12.27 0.11
N PHE A 153 -6.10 -11.12 0.68
CA PHE A 153 -5.71 -9.88 0.02
C PHE A 153 -4.37 -9.40 0.59
N ASN A 154 -3.79 -8.34 0.05
CA ASN A 154 -2.64 -7.70 0.68
C ASN A 154 -3.02 -7.09 2.05
N SER A 155 -2.04 -6.90 2.93
CA SER A 155 -2.34 -6.45 4.29
C SER A 155 -3.04 -5.09 4.34
N PRO A 156 -4.17 -4.97 5.06
CA PRO A 156 -4.85 -3.70 5.23
C PRO A 156 -4.19 -2.79 6.31
N VAL A 157 -3.20 -3.28 7.07
CA VAL A 157 -2.57 -2.51 8.15
C VAL A 157 -1.23 -1.93 7.75
N LEU A 158 -0.32 -2.77 7.29
CA LEU A 158 1.01 -2.38 6.84
C LEU A 158 1.48 -3.33 5.75
N ASP A 159 1.80 -2.78 4.58
CA ASP A 159 2.47 -3.45 3.46
C ASP A 159 3.19 -2.39 2.62
N ASP A 160 4.32 -1.90 3.14
CA ASP A 160 5.08 -0.83 2.49
C ASP A 160 6.56 -0.87 2.90
N VAL A 161 7.30 0.13 2.46
CA VAL A 161 8.71 0.33 2.80
C VAL A 161 8.84 1.14 4.09
N ILE A 162 9.53 0.58 5.06
CA ILE A 162 9.70 1.19 6.38
C ILE A 162 11.15 1.01 6.87
N ASP A 163 11.63 1.93 7.71
CA ASP A 163 12.93 1.84 8.35
C ASP A 163 12.84 1.01 9.64
N GLY A 164 13.76 0.05 9.83
CA GLY A 164 13.70 -0.76 11.03
C GLY A 164 14.73 -1.88 11.12
N VAL A 165 14.58 -2.67 12.15
CA VAL A 165 15.34 -3.91 12.40
C VAL A 165 14.35 -5.07 12.50
N MET A 166 14.51 -6.05 11.64
CA MET A 166 13.72 -7.28 11.63
C MET A 166 14.64 -8.46 11.93
N VAL A 167 14.22 -9.33 12.83
CA VAL A 167 14.90 -10.57 13.17
C VAL A 167 14.00 -11.74 12.82
N SER A 168 14.47 -12.63 11.98
CA SER A 168 13.78 -13.88 11.61
C SER A 168 14.56 -15.06 12.12
N ALA A 169 13.96 -15.84 13.01
CA ALA A 169 14.57 -17.00 13.66
C ALA A 169 13.79 -18.28 13.33
N PRO A 170 14.26 -19.13 12.41
CA PRO A 170 13.71 -20.45 12.21
C PRO A 170 14.02 -21.31 13.45
N ILE A 171 12.98 -21.76 14.13
CA ILE A 171 13.08 -22.62 15.30
C ILE A 171 13.25 -24.09 14.88
N ASN A 172 12.58 -24.47 13.83
CA ASN A 172 12.69 -25.75 13.13
C ASN A 172 12.10 -25.64 11.71
N ASP A 173 12.03 -26.75 10.99
CA ASP A 173 11.53 -26.78 9.59
C ASP A 173 10.07 -26.32 9.45
N MET A 174 9.30 -26.27 10.53
CA MET A 174 7.89 -25.92 10.51
C MET A 174 7.60 -24.57 11.17
N VAL A 175 8.46 -24.07 12.05
CA VAL A 175 8.17 -22.90 12.88
C VAL A 175 9.27 -21.87 12.76
N ALA A 176 8.91 -20.64 12.42
CA ALA A 176 9.76 -19.47 12.49
C ALA A 176 9.15 -18.39 13.38
N VAL A 177 9.97 -17.65 14.09
CA VAL A 177 9.58 -16.49 14.91
C VAL A 177 10.20 -15.25 14.31
N ASN A 178 9.39 -14.21 14.09
CA ASN A 178 9.86 -12.92 13.60
C ASN A 178 9.61 -11.86 14.65
N LEU A 179 10.60 -11.03 14.89
CA LEU A 179 10.56 -9.86 15.76
C LEU A 179 10.95 -8.63 14.96
N GLY A 180 10.33 -7.50 15.25
CA GLY A 180 10.63 -6.25 14.55
C GLY A 180 10.54 -5.03 15.46
N TRP A 181 11.43 -4.09 15.22
CA TRP A 181 11.26 -2.70 15.59
C TRP A 181 11.33 -1.86 14.32
N MET A 182 10.34 -0.99 14.12
CA MET A 182 10.20 -0.17 12.93
C MET A 182 9.89 1.26 13.32
N ARG A 183 10.29 2.21 12.50
CA ARG A 183 9.97 3.63 12.65
C ARG A 183 9.17 4.10 11.44
N ALA A 184 7.89 4.40 11.66
CA ALA A 184 6.99 4.85 10.60
C ALA A 184 7.22 6.33 10.29
N ASP A 185 7.42 7.16 11.31
CA ASP A 185 7.74 8.58 11.14
C ASP A 185 8.73 9.05 12.20
N ALA A 186 9.54 10.04 11.83
CA ALA A 186 10.51 10.68 12.70
C ALA A 186 10.15 12.11 13.09
N GLY A 187 8.97 12.60 12.65
CA GLY A 187 8.45 13.95 12.93
C GLY A 187 8.97 15.05 12.00
N ILE A 188 8.17 16.08 11.78
CA ILE A 188 8.48 17.21 10.88
C ILE A 188 9.63 18.11 11.40
N SER A 189 9.94 18.05 12.68
CA SER A 189 10.93 18.93 13.32
C SER A 189 12.38 18.62 12.99
N ALA A 190 12.67 17.75 12.05
CA ALA A 190 13.98 17.16 11.77
C ALA A 190 15.10 18.13 11.43
N TRP A 191 14.77 19.34 10.97
CA TRP A 191 15.80 20.24 10.44
C TRP A 191 16.56 21.05 11.49
N ASN A 192 16.05 21.19 12.72
CA ASN A 192 16.67 22.07 13.72
C ASN A 192 16.69 21.58 15.17
N ARG A 193 16.17 20.36 15.48
CA ARG A 193 16.18 19.81 16.83
C ARG A 193 16.52 18.32 16.79
N PRO A 194 17.25 17.79 17.81
CA PRO A 194 17.35 16.34 17.95
C PRO A 194 15.95 15.75 18.17
N TYR A 195 15.68 14.60 17.53
CA TYR A 195 14.45 13.85 17.73
C TYR A 195 14.25 13.52 19.21
N THR A 196 13.04 13.67 19.68
CA THR A 196 12.60 13.19 20.99
C THR A 196 11.59 12.07 20.80
N ALA A 197 11.34 11.27 21.83
CA ALA A 197 10.27 10.25 21.79
C ALA A 197 8.88 10.86 21.57
N HIS A 198 8.73 12.18 21.70
CA HIS A 198 7.48 12.89 21.42
C HIS A 198 7.25 13.20 19.95
N ASP A 199 8.27 13.01 19.09
CA ASP A 199 8.20 13.37 17.68
C ASP A 199 8.08 12.12 16.78
N THR A 200 8.24 10.89 17.32
CA THR A 200 8.39 9.67 16.54
C THR A 200 7.16 8.77 16.58
N GLN A 201 7.02 7.97 15.54
CA GLN A 201 6.10 6.83 15.50
C GLN A 201 6.92 5.55 15.41
N ASP A 202 6.97 4.81 16.50
CA ASP A 202 7.73 3.56 16.62
C ASP A 202 6.79 2.37 16.76
N LEU A 203 7.13 1.25 16.12
CA LEU A 203 6.35 0.02 16.10
C LEU A 203 7.20 -1.13 16.65
N ALA A 204 6.62 -1.99 17.48
CA ALA A 204 7.21 -3.26 17.87
C ALA A 204 6.30 -4.40 17.39
N TYR A 205 6.89 -5.38 16.72
CA TYR A 205 6.20 -6.46 16.01
C TYR A 205 6.69 -7.84 16.44
N LEU A 206 5.77 -8.79 16.49
CA LEU A 206 6.03 -10.21 16.69
C LEU A 206 5.11 -11.04 15.79
N SER A 207 5.65 -12.04 15.09
CA SER A 207 4.85 -13.12 14.50
C SER A 207 5.45 -14.50 14.75
N VAL A 208 4.61 -15.52 14.61
CA VAL A 208 5.00 -16.91 14.60
C VAL A 208 4.46 -17.54 13.34
N ASP A 209 5.34 -17.91 12.41
CA ASP A 209 4.95 -18.58 11.18
C ASP A 209 5.02 -20.09 11.38
N VAL A 210 3.90 -20.76 11.16
CA VAL A 210 3.81 -22.24 11.19
C VAL A 210 3.49 -22.73 9.78
N THR A 211 4.39 -23.53 9.21
CA THR A 211 4.25 -24.11 7.88
C THR A 211 4.34 -25.63 7.99
N ALA A 212 3.32 -26.33 7.53
CA ALA A 212 3.30 -27.77 7.40
C ALA A 212 2.83 -28.16 5.99
N ASP A 213 2.82 -29.45 5.66
CA ASP A 213 2.35 -29.91 4.36
C ASP A 213 0.87 -29.53 4.14
N GLY A 214 0.65 -28.65 3.16
CA GLY A 214 -0.66 -28.13 2.80
C GLY A 214 -1.32 -27.17 3.80
N PHE A 215 -0.56 -26.63 4.77
CA PHE A 215 -1.09 -25.74 5.78
C PHE A 215 -0.08 -24.67 6.16
N LYS A 216 -0.50 -23.40 6.21
CA LYS A 216 0.26 -22.28 6.78
C LYS A 216 -0.64 -21.46 7.69
N VAL A 217 -0.10 -20.99 8.80
CA VAL A 217 -0.75 -20.02 9.67
C VAL A 217 0.27 -19.10 10.32
N SER A 218 -0.07 -17.82 10.38
CA SER A 218 0.79 -16.77 10.91
C SER A 218 0.02 -15.87 11.88
N PRO A 219 -0.10 -16.26 13.16
CA PRO A 219 -0.52 -15.32 14.20
C PRO A 219 0.55 -14.25 14.41
N TRP A 220 0.11 -13.01 14.62
CA TRP A 220 0.98 -11.88 14.83
C TRP A 220 0.38 -10.83 15.76
N GLY A 221 1.23 -9.99 16.33
CA GLY A 221 0.85 -8.82 17.10
C GLY A 221 1.81 -7.67 16.87
N MET A 222 1.30 -6.46 17.00
CA MET A 222 2.08 -5.24 16.86
C MET A 222 1.56 -4.18 17.85
N VAL A 223 2.48 -3.39 18.40
CA VAL A 223 2.15 -2.21 19.19
C VAL A 223 2.85 -1.00 18.58
N GLY A 224 2.15 0.13 18.54
CA GLY A 224 2.63 1.40 18.02
C GLY A 224 2.68 2.46 19.12
N PHE A 225 3.72 3.30 19.08
CA PHE A 225 3.92 4.42 19.99
C PHE A 225 3.97 5.69 19.15
N VAL A 226 2.90 6.48 19.19
CA VAL A 226 2.77 7.73 18.43
C VAL A 226 3.00 8.89 19.39
N GLY A 227 4.11 9.58 19.23
CA GLY A 227 4.51 10.68 20.11
C GLY A 227 3.55 11.88 20.01
N SER A 228 3.42 12.63 21.08
CA SER A 228 2.49 13.76 21.20
C SER A 228 2.70 14.88 20.16
N ASN A 229 3.88 15.00 19.60
CA ASN A 229 4.20 15.98 18.56
C ASN A 229 4.22 15.37 17.15
N SER A 230 3.89 14.10 17.00
CA SER A 230 3.78 13.47 15.67
C SER A 230 2.59 14.05 14.92
N VAL A 231 2.74 14.22 13.60
CA VAL A 231 1.67 14.74 12.72
C VAL A 231 0.43 13.86 12.68
N ASP A 232 0.60 12.56 12.88
CA ASP A 232 -0.49 11.58 12.83
C ASP A 232 -1.03 11.25 14.23
N ASN A 233 -0.68 12.02 15.26
CA ASN A 233 -1.28 11.83 16.58
C ASN A 233 -2.77 12.21 16.53
N PRO A 234 -3.70 11.27 16.76
CA PRO A 234 -5.12 11.51 16.65
C PRO A 234 -5.66 12.34 17.82
N VAL A 235 -4.90 12.49 18.90
CA VAL A 235 -5.32 13.26 20.09
C VAL A 235 -5.13 14.74 19.82
N ILE A 236 -6.06 15.33 19.09
CA ILE A 236 -6.19 16.78 19.00
C ILE A 236 -7.19 17.18 20.05
N ASP A 237 -6.74 17.57 21.22
CA ASP A 237 -7.60 18.24 22.18
C ASP A 237 -7.78 19.71 21.79
N VAL A 238 -8.98 20.22 21.97
CA VAL A 238 -9.32 21.61 21.66
C VAL A 238 -9.69 22.28 22.98
N ASN A 239 -8.85 23.21 23.41
CA ASN A 239 -9.17 23.98 24.60
C ASN A 239 -10.44 24.84 24.43
N GLU A 240 -10.95 25.43 25.51
CA GLU A 240 -12.15 26.29 25.48
C GLU A 240 -12.03 27.49 24.52
N GLN A 241 -10.82 27.83 24.07
CA GLN A 241 -10.53 28.89 23.12
C GLN A 241 -10.44 28.37 21.67
N GLY A 242 -10.62 27.06 21.44
CA GLY A 242 -10.53 26.45 20.12
C GLY A 242 -9.09 26.24 19.63
N GLU A 243 -8.10 26.35 20.51
CA GLU A 243 -6.71 26.07 20.17
C GLU A 243 -6.47 24.56 20.27
N LYS A 244 -5.87 23.99 19.23
CA LYS A 244 -5.48 22.57 19.16
C LYS A 244 -4.18 22.38 19.93
N TYR A 245 -4.14 21.42 20.84
CA TYR A 245 -2.90 20.99 21.47
C TYR A 245 -2.80 19.47 21.52
N LEU A 246 -1.55 18.99 21.39
CA LEU A 246 -1.20 17.57 21.45
C LEU A 246 -0.60 17.35 22.84
N ASP A 247 -1.24 16.58 23.70
CA ASP A 247 -0.81 16.49 25.10
C ASP A 247 -0.34 15.10 25.53
N ALA A 248 -0.61 14.05 24.78
CA ALA A 248 -0.24 12.69 25.20
C ALA A 248 0.32 11.83 24.06
N THR A 249 1.20 10.90 24.40
CA THR A 249 1.59 9.78 23.53
C THR A 249 0.40 8.84 23.39
N THR A 250 0.07 8.45 22.16
CA THR A 250 -0.99 7.49 21.88
C THR A 250 -0.36 6.12 21.60
N HIS A 251 -0.93 5.08 22.19
CA HIS A 251 -0.50 3.70 21.95
C HIS A 251 -1.51 3.00 21.05
N TYR A 252 -1.04 2.48 19.95
CA TYR A 252 -1.80 1.62 19.06
C TYR A 252 -1.47 0.16 19.33
N TYR A 253 -2.43 -0.71 19.05
CA TYR A 253 -2.24 -2.16 19.15
C TYR A 253 -2.99 -2.88 18.04
N TRP A 254 -2.38 -3.95 17.54
CA TRP A 254 -2.98 -4.87 16.56
C TRP A 254 -2.69 -6.30 16.94
N ALA A 255 -3.66 -7.16 16.68
CA ALA A 255 -3.50 -8.60 16.74
C ALA A 255 -4.17 -9.22 15.54
N GLY A 256 -3.48 -10.09 14.84
CA GLY A 256 -3.98 -10.74 13.64
C GLY A 256 -3.57 -12.19 13.54
N ILE A 257 -4.30 -12.90 12.72
CA ILE A 257 -4.01 -14.27 12.30
C ILE A 257 -4.44 -14.42 10.86
N GLY A 258 -3.53 -14.93 10.03
CA GLY A 258 -3.83 -15.30 8.66
C GLY A 258 -3.38 -16.73 8.38
N GLY A 259 -3.95 -17.35 7.36
CA GLY A 259 -3.52 -18.67 6.97
C GLY A 259 -4.07 -19.16 5.64
N GLU A 260 -3.43 -20.21 5.13
CA GLU A 260 -3.85 -20.93 3.92
C GLU A 260 -3.89 -22.43 4.14
N LEU A 261 -4.81 -23.08 3.43
CA LEU A 261 -5.01 -24.52 3.45
C LEU A 261 -5.05 -25.03 2.01
N THR A 262 -4.11 -25.92 1.66
CA THR A 262 -3.94 -26.52 0.31
C THR A 262 -4.00 -28.04 0.31
N ILE A 263 -4.37 -28.68 1.44
CA ILE A 263 -4.47 -30.13 1.55
C ILE A 263 -5.58 -30.74 0.68
N PHE A 264 -6.52 -29.93 0.18
CA PHE A 264 -7.65 -30.35 -0.64
C PHE A 264 -7.42 -30.08 -2.13
N ASP A 265 -6.25 -30.46 -2.65
CA ASP A 265 -5.95 -30.31 -4.09
C ASP A 265 -7.15 -30.70 -4.97
N PRO A 266 -7.60 -29.85 -5.92
CA PRO A 266 -6.96 -28.63 -6.45
C PRO A 266 -7.39 -27.32 -5.75
N PHE A 267 -7.96 -27.39 -4.57
CA PHE A 267 -8.46 -26.20 -3.86
C PHE A 267 -7.42 -25.59 -2.93
N ARG A 268 -7.41 -24.25 -2.89
CA ARG A 268 -6.70 -23.44 -1.90
C ARG A 268 -7.71 -22.57 -1.17
N PHE A 269 -7.74 -22.64 0.15
CA PHE A 269 -8.55 -21.79 1.00
C PHE A 269 -7.66 -20.83 1.78
N THR A 270 -8.11 -19.61 1.99
CA THR A 270 -7.42 -18.58 2.77
C THR A 270 -8.36 -17.93 3.75
N ALA A 271 -7.83 -17.49 4.88
CA ALA A 271 -8.56 -16.75 5.87
C ALA A 271 -7.64 -15.76 6.60
N ASP A 272 -8.14 -14.57 6.89
CA ASP A 272 -7.47 -13.55 7.66
C ASP A 272 -8.44 -12.93 8.67
N PHE A 273 -7.94 -12.61 9.86
CA PHE A 273 -8.64 -11.84 10.87
C PHE A 273 -7.65 -10.90 11.56
N ILE A 274 -8.04 -9.62 11.72
CA ILE A 274 -7.25 -8.59 12.38
C ILE A 274 -8.17 -7.78 13.28
N TYR A 275 -7.71 -7.50 14.48
CA TYR A 275 -8.32 -6.55 15.42
C TYR A 275 -7.26 -5.52 15.83
N GLY A 276 -7.65 -4.26 15.92
CA GLY A 276 -6.75 -3.19 16.34
C GLY A 276 -7.48 -2.03 16.96
N GLY A 277 -6.74 -1.20 17.66
CA GLY A 277 -7.25 0.01 18.27
C GLY A 277 -6.14 0.86 18.88
N ASN A 278 -6.53 1.92 19.57
CA ASN A 278 -5.63 2.77 20.32
C ASN A 278 -6.18 3.07 21.73
N ASP A 279 -5.36 3.73 22.56
CA ASP A 279 -5.73 4.14 23.92
C ASP A 279 -6.06 5.64 24.03
N ALA A 280 -6.34 6.29 22.89
CA ALA A 280 -6.79 7.68 22.89
C ALA A 280 -8.19 7.81 23.51
N ASP A 281 -8.46 8.94 24.15
CA ASP A 281 -9.77 9.24 24.74
C ASP A 281 -10.67 10.00 23.75
N GLY A 282 -11.96 9.75 23.86
CA GLY A 282 -12.99 10.54 23.19
C GLY A 282 -12.95 10.41 21.68
N TRP A 283 -12.74 11.51 21.00
CA TRP A 283 -12.81 11.54 19.54
C TRP A 283 -11.59 10.94 18.84
N GLY A 284 -10.47 10.74 19.50
CA GLY A 284 -9.27 10.07 18.98
C GLY A 284 -9.29 8.56 19.13
N GLU A 285 -10.26 8.01 19.85
CA GLU A 285 -10.39 6.57 20.09
C GLU A 285 -10.75 5.82 18.81
N GLU A 286 -9.97 4.81 18.48
CA GLU A 286 -10.19 3.93 17.33
C GLU A 286 -10.17 2.48 17.79
N LYS A 287 -11.19 1.71 17.38
CA LYS A 287 -11.26 0.26 17.61
C LYS A 287 -12.01 -0.42 16.49
N GLY A 288 -11.33 -1.22 15.71
CA GLY A 288 -11.93 -1.87 14.57
C GLY A 288 -11.37 -3.27 14.30
N TRP A 289 -11.99 -3.95 13.35
CA TRP A 289 -11.58 -5.27 12.94
C TRP A 289 -11.78 -5.50 11.44
N TYR A 290 -11.01 -6.44 10.92
CA TYR A 290 -11.07 -6.90 9.54
C TYR A 290 -11.09 -8.42 9.52
N ALA A 291 -11.87 -8.99 8.61
CA ALA A 291 -11.85 -10.41 8.30
C ALA A 291 -11.96 -10.63 6.80
N ALA A 292 -11.25 -11.62 6.29
CA ALA A 292 -11.34 -12.03 4.89
C ALA A 292 -11.30 -13.54 4.74
N LEU A 293 -11.97 -14.02 3.70
CA LEU A 293 -11.99 -15.43 3.31
C LEU A 293 -11.82 -15.55 1.80
N GLY A 294 -11.08 -16.59 1.36
CA GLY A 294 -10.88 -16.88 -0.05
C GLY A 294 -10.90 -18.35 -0.37
N ALA A 295 -11.34 -18.67 -1.57
CA ALA A 295 -11.27 -19.99 -2.15
C ALA A 295 -10.83 -19.89 -3.61
N GLU A 296 -9.87 -20.71 -4.01
CA GLU A 296 -9.37 -20.84 -5.37
C GLU A 296 -9.36 -22.31 -5.78
N MET A 297 -9.57 -22.56 -7.06
CA MET A 297 -9.47 -23.91 -7.63
C MET A 297 -8.49 -23.90 -8.80
N LYS A 298 -7.34 -24.54 -8.63
CA LYS A 298 -6.33 -24.59 -9.69
C LYS A 298 -6.69 -25.68 -10.71
N THR A 299 -6.91 -25.26 -11.96
CA THR A 299 -7.09 -26.18 -13.09
C THR A 299 -5.91 -26.10 -14.06
N SER A 300 -5.89 -26.93 -15.10
CA SER A 300 -4.78 -26.94 -16.08
C SER A 300 -4.71 -25.70 -16.97
N PHE A 301 -5.78 -24.91 -17.06
CA PHE A 301 -5.86 -23.75 -17.98
C PHE A 301 -6.37 -22.47 -17.34
N ALA A 302 -6.83 -22.53 -16.08
CA ALA A 302 -7.38 -21.38 -15.37
C ALA A 302 -7.43 -21.62 -13.87
N THR A 303 -7.51 -20.54 -13.09
CA THR A 303 -7.71 -20.59 -11.64
C THR A 303 -8.93 -19.72 -11.29
N PRO A 304 -10.17 -20.29 -11.29
CA PRO A 304 -11.33 -19.58 -10.74
C PRO A 304 -11.16 -19.35 -9.25
N PHE A 305 -11.67 -18.22 -8.77
CA PHE A 305 -11.60 -17.82 -7.37
C PHE A 305 -12.83 -17.05 -6.91
N VAL A 306 -13.06 -17.09 -5.61
CA VAL A 306 -13.96 -16.18 -4.89
C VAL A 306 -13.29 -15.75 -3.60
N LYS A 307 -13.39 -14.46 -3.29
CA LYS A 307 -12.85 -13.85 -2.07
C LYS A 307 -13.90 -12.89 -1.51
N GLY A 308 -13.89 -12.72 -0.19
CA GLY A 308 -14.74 -11.74 0.46
C GLY A 308 -14.04 -11.15 1.66
N TRP A 309 -14.43 -9.94 2.04
CA TRP A 309 -13.92 -9.24 3.22
C TRP A 309 -15.03 -8.47 3.93
N TYR A 310 -14.74 -8.15 5.16
CA TYR A 310 -15.50 -7.20 5.97
C TYR A 310 -14.54 -6.43 6.87
N ALA A 311 -14.63 -5.11 6.83
CA ALA A 311 -13.97 -4.22 7.77
C ALA A 311 -15.02 -3.41 8.52
N SER A 312 -14.88 -3.29 9.83
CA SER A 312 -15.79 -2.50 10.66
C SER A 312 -15.75 -1.02 10.29
N GLY A 313 -16.84 -0.33 10.53
CA GLY A 313 -17.01 1.09 10.26
C GLY A 313 -17.55 1.85 11.47
N ASP A 314 -17.73 3.15 11.34
CA ASP A 314 -18.18 4.06 12.37
C ASP A 314 -19.68 3.92 12.67
N ASP A 315 -20.04 3.86 13.94
CA ASP A 315 -21.45 3.89 14.43
C ASP A 315 -21.96 5.33 14.58
N ALA A 316 -23.28 5.52 14.49
CA ALA A 316 -23.93 6.83 14.57
C ALA A 316 -23.68 7.57 15.88
N ASP A 317 -23.80 6.86 16.99
CA ASP A 317 -23.85 7.42 18.34
C ASP A 317 -22.50 7.36 19.08
N SER A 318 -21.50 6.73 18.48
CA SER A 318 -20.17 6.58 19.10
C SER A 318 -19.28 7.76 18.80
N LYS A 319 -18.53 8.22 19.80
CA LYS A 319 -17.40 9.13 19.62
C LYS A 319 -16.16 8.39 19.12
N GLU A 320 -16.13 7.10 19.35
CA GLU A 320 -15.11 6.17 18.93
C GLU A 320 -15.23 5.91 17.41
N ARG A 321 -14.10 5.83 16.73
CA ARG A 321 -14.05 5.38 15.34
C ARG A 321 -14.05 3.86 15.30
N GLY A 322 -14.99 3.30 14.54
CA GLY A 322 -15.11 1.85 14.36
C GLY A 322 -14.19 1.26 13.29
N ALA A 323 -13.38 2.08 12.63
CA ALA A 323 -12.43 1.63 11.62
C ALA A 323 -11.20 0.96 12.26
N LEU A 324 -10.63 -0.03 11.57
CA LEU A 324 -9.35 -0.64 11.94
C LEU A 324 -8.22 0.41 11.74
N PRO A 325 -7.39 0.71 12.74
CA PRO A 325 -6.25 1.60 12.53
C PRO A 325 -5.30 1.06 11.45
N GLU A 326 -4.86 1.95 10.57
CA GLU A 326 -3.98 1.65 9.44
C GLU A 326 -2.69 2.48 9.53
N ILE A 327 -1.58 1.93 9.07
CA ILE A 327 -0.29 2.62 8.98
C ILE A 327 0.02 2.95 7.51
N SER A 328 0.09 1.93 6.68
CA SER A 328 0.22 2.01 5.22
C SER A 328 -0.22 0.68 4.64
N GLY A 329 -1.50 0.50 4.43
CA GLY A 329 -2.08 -0.71 3.88
C GLY A 329 -1.85 -0.82 2.36
N ALA A 330 -2.08 -2.03 1.85
CA ALA A 330 -1.98 -2.31 0.42
C ALA A 330 -3.15 -3.19 -0.07
N PHE A 331 -4.34 -2.94 0.42
CA PHE A 331 -5.54 -3.69 0.06
C PHE A 331 -5.85 -3.58 -1.44
N ASP A 332 -6.11 -4.68 -2.13
CA ASP A 332 -6.09 -4.80 -3.59
C ASP A 332 -7.31 -5.53 -4.19
N ALA A 333 -8.50 -5.33 -3.64
CA ALA A 333 -9.72 -6.02 -4.11
C ALA A 333 -10.22 -5.54 -5.49
N SER A 334 -9.73 -4.43 -6.04
CA SER A 334 -10.03 -3.99 -7.40
C SER A 334 -8.90 -3.17 -7.98
N SER A 335 -8.80 -3.08 -9.29
CA SER A 335 -7.74 -2.32 -9.97
C SER A 335 -8.07 -0.84 -10.17
N ILE A 336 -9.24 -0.37 -9.76
CA ILE A 336 -9.68 1.01 -9.98
C ILE A 336 -10.05 1.73 -8.69
N TYR A 337 -10.53 1.01 -7.67
CA TYR A 337 -10.92 1.58 -6.39
C TYR A 337 -9.96 1.19 -5.25
N PHE A 338 -9.55 -0.08 -5.16
CA PHE A 338 -8.61 -0.60 -4.16
C PHE A 338 -7.30 -1.01 -4.84
N ASP A 339 -6.57 -0.06 -5.44
CA ASP A 339 -5.33 -0.38 -6.16
C ASP A 339 -4.09 -0.06 -5.36
N ALA A 340 -3.66 -0.99 -4.55
CA ALA A 340 -2.38 -0.92 -3.86
C ALA A 340 -1.17 -1.12 -4.79
N ASN A 341 -1.37 -1.78 -5.91
CA ASN A 341 -0.25 -2.15 -6.79
C ASN A 341 0.12 -1.07 -7.81
N GLY A 342 -0.73 -0.02 -7.93
CA GLY A 342 -0.45 1.16 -8.73
C GLY A 342 0.25 0.83 -10.05
N LEU A 343 -0.38 0.01 -10.93
CA LEU A 343 0.11 -0.20 -12.29
C LEU A 343 0.03 1.11 -13.08
N LEU A 344 0.71 2.14 -12.54
CA LEU A 344 0.91 3.42 -13.19
C LEU A 344 -0.34 4.19 -13.58
N SER A 345 -1.25 4.32 -12.71
CA SER A 345 -2.15 5.45 -12.75
C SER A 345 -2.56 5.75 -11.35
N ALA A 346 -2.64 6.97 -11.01
CA ALA A 346 -3.36 7.34 -9.85
C ALA A 346 -4.75 6.77 -10.01
N THR A 347 -5.16 6.09 -9.04
CA THR A 347 -6.50 5.63 -8.80
C THR A 347 -7.13 6.61 -7.83
N ILE A 348 -8.25 6.27 -7.30
CA ILE A 348 -8.81 6.90 -6.10
C ILE A 348 -7.89 6.58 -4.91
N ASP A 349 -6.65 6.62 -5.00
CA ASP A 349 -5.56 6.40 -4.02
C ASP A 349 -6.00 5.72 -2.70
N ASN A 350 -6.90 4.71 -2.82
CA ASN A 350 -7.48 3.98 -1.72
C ASN A 350 -6.87 2.58 -1.68
N CYS A 351 -5.88 2.39 -0.81
CA CYS A 351 -5.28 1.10 -0.52
C CYS A 351 -5.85 0.49 0.77
N SER A 352 -6.92 1.07 1.32
CA SER A 352 -7.53 0.68 2.58
C SER A 352 -8.79 -0.16 2.38
N ALA A 353 -8.90 -1.24 3.15
CA ALA A 353 -10.14 -2.01 3.27
C ALA A 353 -11.14 -1.36 4.24
N ASN A 354 -10.71 -0.34 4.98
CA ASN A 354 -11.44 0.21 6.09
C ASN A 354 -12.86 0.64 5.73
N SER A 355 -13.75 0.35 6.66
CA SER A 355 -15.17 0.73 6.56
C SER A 355 -15.86 0.23 5.30
N THR A 356 -15.43 -0.94 4.79
CA THR A 356 -16.05 -1.60 3.64
C THR A 356 -16.24 -3.09 3.84
N TRP A 357 -17.21 -3.66 3.17
CA TRP A 357 -17.30 -5.09 2.94
C TRP A 357 -17.49 -5.38 1.46
N GLY A 358 -17.11 -6.54 1.00
CA GLY A 358 -17.33 -6.89 -0.39
C GLY A 358 -17.03 -8.34 -0.72
N VAL A 359 -17.35 -8.67 -1.96
CA VAL A 359 -17.10 -9.98 -2.56
C VAL A 359 -16.50 -9.80 -3.94
N GLN A 360 -15.41 -10.48 -4.20
CA GLN A 360 -14.74 -10.56 -5.48
C GLN A 360 -14.85 -11.99 -6.01
N ALA A 361 -15.28 -12.15 -7.25
CA ALA A 361 -15.25 -13.42 -7.97
C ALA A 361 -14.57 -13.24 -9.32
N GLY A 362 -13.81 -14.24 -9.74
CA GLY A 362 -13.10 -14.13 -10.99
C GLY A 362 -12.40 -15.41 -11.42
N VAL A 363 -11.63 -15.25 -12.46
CA VAL A 363 -10.75 -16.27 -13.01
C VAL A 363 -9.41 -15.63 -13.36
N LYS A 364 -8.32 -16.27 -12.96
CA LYS A 364 -6.95 -15.88 -13.30
C LYS A 364 -6.21 -17.02 -13.97
N ASP A 365 -5.00 -16.75 -14.45
CA ASP A 365 -4.12 -17.72 -15.12
C ASP A 365 -4.77 -18.37 -16.35
N VAL A 366 -5.74 -17.70 -16.98
CA VAL A 366 -6.37 -18.19 -18.21
C VAL A 366 -5.37 -18.11 -19.34
N SER A 367 -4.92 -19.25 -19.85
CA SER A 367 -3.90 -19.33 -20.91
C SER A 367 -4.32 -20.34 -21.98
N PHE A 368 -4.47 -19.85 -23.21
CA PHE A 368 -4.72 -20.64 -24.42
C PHE A 368 -3.59 -20.54 -25.43
N ILE A 369 -2.70 -19.57 -25.23
CA ILE A 369 -1.53 -19.27 -26.06
C ILE A 369 -0.33 -19.18 -25.14
N GLU A 370 0.78 -19.76 -25.55
CA GLU A 370 2.03 -19.69 -24.82
C GLU A 370 2.42 -18.24 -24.50
N ASP A 371 2.90 -18.00 -23.29
CA ASP A 371 3.32 -16.67 -22.78
C ASP A 371 2.20 -15.62 -22.68
N LEU A 372 0.94 -15.96 -22.97
CA LEU A 372 -0.20 -15.07 -22.85
C LEU A 372 -1.16 -15.57 -21.79
N THR A 373 -1.40 -14.74 -20.75
CA THR A 373 -2.33 -15.03 -19.66
C THR A 373 -3.37 -13.93 -19.53
N HIS A 374 -4.57 -14.32 -19.10
CA HIS A 374 -5.68 -13.39 -18.84
C HIS A 374 -6.22 -13.61 -17.43
N ALA A 375 -6.74 -12.54 -16.85
CA ALA A 375 -7.55 -12.56 -15.65
C ALA A 375 -8.78 -11.66 -15.84
N LEU A 376 -9.90 -12.06 -15.26
CA LEU A 376 -11.12 -11.28 -15.19
C LEU A 376 -11.67 -11.41 -13.79
N SER A 377 -12.01 -10.28 -13.16
CA SER A 377 -12.70 -10.26 -11.88
C SER A 377 -13.83 -9.27 -11.86
N VAL A 378 -14.82 -9.56 -11.03
CA VAL A 378 -15.94 -8.68 -10.70
C VAL A 378 -15.97 -8.58 -9.18
N THR A 379 -15.97 -7.35 -8.68
CA THR A 379 -15.98 -7.04 -7.25
C THR A 379 -17.19 -6.18 -6.95
N TYR A 380 -18.03 -6.63 -6.00
CA TYR A 380 -19.05 -5.82 -5.35
C TYR A 380 -18.55 -5.39 -3.99
N PHE A 381 -18.75 -4.12 -3.64
CA PHE A 381 -18.44 -3.63 -2.31
C PHE A 381 -19.39 -2.52 -1.87
N GLN A 382 -19.52 -2.37 -0.54
CA GLN A 382 -20.40 -1.40 0.10
C GLN A 382 -19.73 -0.89 1.38
N GLY A 383 -20.02 0.35 1.75
CA GLY A 383 -19.54 0.92 3.00
C GLY A 383 -20.18 0.28 4.24
N THR A 384 -19.48 0.38 5.38
CA THR A 384 -19.96 -0.06 6.70
C THR A 384 -20.12 1.08 7.68
N ASN A 385 -19.72 2.32 7.32
CA ASN A 385 -19.97 3.49 8.16
C ASN A 385 -21.44 3.84 8.23
N ASN A 386 -21.91 4.31 9.37
CA ASN A 386 -23.26 4.81 9.52
C ASN A 386 -23.44 6.14 8.77
N THR A 387 -24.57 6.30 8.05
CA THR A 387 -24.90 7.49 7.27
C THR A 387 -24.97 8.77 8.09
N ASP A 388 -25.42 8.69 9.35
CA ASP A 388 -25.58 9.85 10.24
C ASP A 388 -24.24 10.50 10.57
N ARG A 389 -23.12 9.77 10.42
CA ARG A 389 -21.78 10.33 10.60
C ARG A 389 -21.44 11.42 9.59
N LEU A 390 -21.91 11.33 8.34
CA LEU A 390 -21.69 12.36 7.32
C LEU A 390 -22.46 13.65 7.57
N THR A 391 -23.54 13.59 8.34
CA THR A 391 -24.40 14.75 8.62
C THR A 391 -23.93 15.57 9.81
N THR A 392 -23.01 15.06 10.64
CA THR A 392 -22.53 15.75 11.82
C THR A 392 -21.40 16.74 11.48
N THR A 393 -21.45 17.93 12.05
CA THR A 393 -20.43 18.99 11.86
C THR A 393 -19.03 18.54 12.29
N ASP A 394 -18.95 17.49 13.11
CA ASP A 394 -17.73 16.96 13.69
C ASP A 394 -16.87 16.17 12.69
N LEU A 395 -17.46 15.61 11.64
CA LEU A 395 -16.71 14.89 10.58
C LEU A 395 -15.76 15.79 9.80
N ARG A 396 -16.11 17.05 9.58
CA ARG A 396 -15.24 18.01 8.88
C ARG A 396 -13.89 18.20 9.55
N TYR A 397 -13.80 17.96 10.85
CA TYR A 397 -12.57 18.11 11.61
C TYR A 397 -11.74 16.82 11.67
N ARG A 398 -12.31 15.66 11.25
CA ARG A 398 -11.73 14.35 11.48
C ARG A 398 -11.29 13.60 10.23
N THR A 399 -12.07 13.68 9.17
CA THR A 399 -11.82 12.95 7.91
C THR A 399 -11.25 13.83 6.80
N GLY A 400 -11.04 15.12 7.07
CA GLY A 400 -10.55 16.09 6.10
C GLY A 400 -11.63 16.59 5.15
N ASP A 401 -12.14 15.78 4.26
CA ASP A 401 -13.18 16.15 3.29
C ASP A 401 -14.32 15.14 3.32
N PRO A 402 -15.56 15.55 3.68
CA PRO A 402 -16.74 14.66 3.64
C PRO A 402 -17.12 14.23 2.20
N LEU A 403 -16.42 14.73 1.21
CA LEU A 403 -16.50 14.26 -0.16
C LEU A 403 -15.47 13.20 -0.47
N ASP A 404 -14.65 12.84 0.52
CA ASP A 404 -13.71 11.75 0.33
C ASP A 404 -14.49 10.49 -0.10
N VAL A 405 -14.29 10.12 -1.35
CA VAL A 405 -14.88 8.90 -1.93
C VAL A 405 -14.42 7.64 -1.20
N ASN A 406 -13.37 7.75 -0.39
CA ASN A 406 -12.86 6.68 0.44
C ASN A 406 -13.69 6.49 1.71
N TYR A 407 -14.49 7.49 2.12
CA TYR A 407 -15.42 7.36 3.24
C TYR A 407 -16.79 6.86 2.76
N MET A 408 -16.93 5.55 2.62
CA MET A 408 -18.18 4.92 2.22
C MET A 408 -19.08 4.63 3.43
N THR A 409 -20.36 4.87 3.24
CA THR A 409 -21.40 4.54 4.23
C THR A 409 -22.22 3.32 3.82
N THR A 410 -23.10 2.85 4.68
CA THR A 410 -24.04 1.77 4.38
C THR A 410 -25.00 2.07 3.23
N ALA A 411 -25.11 3.33 2.82
CA ALA A 411 -25.89 3.77 1.66
C ALA A 411 -25.09 3.81 0.35
N ASP A 412 -23.76 3.62 0.43
CA ASP A 412 -22.88 3.70 -0.73
C ASP A 412 -22.43 2.32 -1.17
N SER A 413 -22.57 1.99 -2.43
CA SER A 413 -22.06 0.74 -3.00
C SER A 413 -21.44 0.93 -4.37
N ALA A 414 -20.63 -0.03 -4.82
CA ALA A 414 -20.07 -0.02 -6.16
C ALA A 414 -19.78 -1.42 -6.70
N TRP A 415 -19.66 -1.51 -8.02
CA TRP A 415 -19.15 -2.67 -8.73
C TRP A 415 -17.88 -2.30 -9.50
N SER A 416 -16.83 -3.11 -9.37
CA SER A 416 -15.64 -3.03 -10.22
C SER A 416 -15.56 -4.25 -11.13
N ILE A 417 -15.26 -4.02 -12.40
CA ILE A 417 -15.00 -5.07 -13.38
C ILE A 417 -13.59 -4.83 -13.90
N ASP A 418 -12.70 -5.80 -13.69
CA ASP A 418 -11.28 -5.70 -13.98
C ASP A 418 -10.86 -6.83 -14.93
N PHE A 419 -10.27 -6.46 -16.07
CA PHE A 419 -9.68 -7.39 -17.02
C PHE A 419 -8.19 -7.11 -17.17
N LEU A 420 -7.35 -8.11 -16.91
CA LEU A 420 -5.91 -8.05 -17.11
C LEU A 420 -5.50 -9.06 -18.18
N SER A 421 -4.69 -8.61 -19.14
CA SER A 421 -4.01 -9.47 -20.11
C SER A 421 -2.51 -9.22 -20.01
N SER A 422 -1.72 -10.27 -19.82
CA SER A 422 -0.27 -10.22 -19.67
C SER A 422 0.38 -11.08 -20.76
N TYR A 423 1.23 -10.48 -21.56
CA TYR A 423 1.95 -11.15 -22.64
C TYR A 423 3.48 -11.01 -22.49
N LYS A 424 4.15 -12.11 -22.36
CA LYS A 424 5.61 -12.17 -22.29
C LYS A 424 6.20 -12.11 -23.70
N LEU A 425 6.50 -10.89 -24.16
CA LEU A 425 7.03 -10.59 -25.49
C LEU A 425 8.44 -11.19 -25.70
N TYR A 426 9.27 -11.09 -24.65
CA TYR A 426 10.60 -11.67 -24.58
C TYR A 426 10.83 -12.21 -23.16
N GLN A 427 11.90 -12.96 -22.97
CA GLN A 427 12.22 -13.54 -21.67
C GLN A 427 12.25 -12.50 -20.52
N ASN A 428 12.56 -11.25 -20.87
CA ASN A 428 12.71 -10.15 -19.91
C ASN A 428 11.83 -8.92 -20.24
N LEU A 429 10.89 -9.03 -21.18
CA LEU A 429 9.95 -7.96 -21.53
C LEU A 429 8.52 -8.48 -21.54
N THR A 430 7.70 -7.94 -20.66
CA THR A 430 6.26 -8.25 -20.56
C THR A 430 5.43 -7.02 -20.89
N ALA A 431 4.39 -7.21 -21.70
CA ALA A 431 3.34 -6.22 -21.94
C ALA A 431 2.08 -6.60 -21.17
N ASN A 432 1.47 -5.63 -20.46
CA ASN A 432 0.22 -5.82 -19.75
C ASN A 432 -0.83 -4.83 -20.26
N LEU A 433 -2.04 -5.31 -20.47
CA LEU A 433 -3.23 -4.51 -20.73
C LEU A 433 -4.19 -4.70 -19.56
N LEU A 434 -4.50 -3.62 -18.86
CA LEU A 434 -5.49 -3.56 -17.81
C LEU A 434 -6.66 -2.71 -18.27
N LEU A 435 -7.87 -3.24 -18.18
CA LEU A 435 -9.12 -2.52 -18.42
C LEU A 435 -9.98 -2.65 -17.16
N SER A 436 -10.41 -1.53 -16.61
CA SER A 436 -11.21 -1.48 -15.39
C SER A 436 -12.40 -0.54 -15.58
N TYR A 437 -13.55 -0.95 -15.07
CA TYR A 437 -14.75 -0.15 -15.05
C TYR A 437 -15.39 -0.17 -13.67
N LEU A 438 -15.65 1.01 -13.11
CA LEU A 438 -16.30 1.22 -11.83
C LEU A 438 -17.70 1.76 -12.05
N ILE A 439 -18.69 1.07 -11.50
CA ILE A 439 -20.08 1.49 -11.46
C ILE A 439 -20.36 1.90 -10.02
N THR A 440 -20.67 3.18 -9.80
CA THR A 440 -20.94 3.74 -8.48
C THR A 440 -22.44 3.88 -8.24
N ASP A 441 -22.87 3.57 -7.03
CA ASP A 441 -24.21 3.82 -6.51
C ASP A 441 -24.05 4.45 -5.11
N PHE A 442 -23.65 5.72 -5.09
CA PHE A 442 -23.38 6.48 -3.89
C PHE A 442 -24.55 7.42 -3.59
N ASP A 443 -24.98 7.46 -2.34
CA ASP A 443 -26.10 8.30 -1.93
C ASP A 443 -25.67 9.78 -1.86
N GLU A 444 -26.09 10.53 -2.85
CA GLU A 444 -25.84 11.97 -2.95
C GLU A 444 -26.59 12.78 -1.88
N SER A 445 -27.69 12.24 -1.34
CA SER A 445 -28.57 12.97 -0.43
C SER A 445 -28.01 13.13 0.98
N ILE A 446 -27.13 12.21 1.40
CA ILE A 446 -26.50 12.20 2.74
C ILE A 446 -25.20 13.03 2.79
N ARG A 447 -24.69 13.47 1.63
CA ARG A 447 -23.43 14.21 1.56
C ARG A 447 -23.70 15.71 1.61
N PRO A 448 -23.21 16.43 2.66
CA PRO A 448 -23.45 17.86 2.81
C PRO A 448 -22.56 18.65 1.87
N TYR A 449 -23.04 19.04 0.69
CA TYR A 449 -22.17 19.89 -0.09
C TYR A 449 -22.61 20.88 -1.10
N GLY A 450 -21.64 21.87 -1.25
CA GLY A 450 -21.56 22.93 -2.21
C GLY A 450 -22.60 24.05 -1.94
N ALA A 451 -22.27 25.27 -2.37
CA ALA A 451 -23.20 26.41 -2.34
C ALA A 451 -24.54 26.12 -3.07
N ASP A 452 -24.57 25.07 -3.89
CA ASP A 452 -25.73 24.65 -4.71
C ASP A 452 -26.29 23.25 -4.34
N GLY A 453 -25.74 22.54 -3.36
CA GLY A 453 -26.35 21.42 -2.64
C GLY A 453 -26.48 20.10 -3.41
N LYS A 454 -25.66 19.82 -4.43
CA LYS A 454 -25.66 18.51 -5.10
C LYS A 454 -24.26 18.05 -5.46
N VAL A 455 -23.83 17.00 -4.79
CA VAL A 455 -22.72 16.15 -5.22
C VAL A 455 -23.29 15.13 -6.19
N LYS A 456 -22.56 14.81 -7.25
CA LYS A 456 -22.92 13.77 -8.20
C LYS A 456 -21.75 12.81 -8.35
N PHE A 457 -22.03 11.53 -8.33
CA PHE A 457 -21.04 10.49 -8.56
C PHE A 457 -21.28 9.84 -9.91
N ASP A 458 -20.23 9.73 -10.71
CA ASP A 458 -20.28 9.13 -12.05
C ASP A 458 -19.48 7.83 -12.09
N ASN A 459 -19.86 6.96 -13.03
CA ASN A 459 -19.09 5.75 -13.32
C ASN A 459 -17.72 6.12 -13.88
N ALA A 460 -16.70 5.33 -13.54
CA ALA A 460 -15.33 5.59 -13.98
C ALA A 460 -14.79 4.46 -14.87
N PHE A 461 -13.91 4.82 -15.77
CA PHE A 461 -13.19 3.88 -16.63
C PHE A 461 -11.69 4.13 -16.57
N ARG A 462 -10.94 3.03 -16.64
CA ARG A 462 -9.50 3.04 -16.78
C ARG A 462 -9.05 2.01 -17.80
N GLY A 463 -8.22 2.43 -18.75
CA GLY A 463 -7.47 1.55 -19.64
C GLY A 463 -5.98 1.84 -19.50
N THR A 464 -5.18 0.84 -19.14
CA THR A 464 -3.73 1.00 -18.96
C THR A 464 -2.99 -0.07 -19.79
N MET A 465 -2.03 0.39 -20.56
CA MET A 465 -1.06 -0.49 -21.21
C MET A 465 0.34 -0.20 -20.69
N ASN A 466 1.00 -1.20 -20.17
CA ASN A 466 2.36 -1.04 -19.67
C ASN A 466 3.31 -2.11 -20.20
N PHE A 467 4.58 -1.74 -20.22
CA PHE A 467 5.69 -2.59 -20.62
C PHE A 467 6.69 -2.64 -19.48
N THR A 468 7.00 -3.84 -19.01
CA THR A 468 7.99 -4.07 -17.95
C THR A 468 9.18 -4.80 -18.51
N TYR A 469 10.34 -4.14 -18.51
CA TYR A 469 11.62 -4.73 -18.86
C TYR A 469 12.41 -5.03 -17.59
N ALA A 470 12.75 -6.31 -17.37
CA ALA A 470 13.61 -6.77 -16.27
C ALA A 470 15.03 -7.05 -16.79
N PHE A 471 16.05 -6.68 -16.02
CA PHE A 471 17.46 -6.88 -16.37
C PHE A 471 18.33 -7.22 -15.18
#